data_64cf1c449f9d9662cc4eca1d3ac6152e
#
_entry.id   64cf1c449f9d9662cc4eca1d3ac6152e
#
_cell.length_a   1.000
_cell.length_b   1.000
_cell.length_c   1.000
_cell.angle_alpha   90.00
_cell.angle_beta   90.00
_cell.angle_gamma   90.00
#
_symmetry.space_group_name_H-M   'P 1'
#
loop_
_entity.id
_entity.type
_entity.pdbx_description
1 polymer ?
#
loop_
_entity_poly.entity_id
_entity_poly.type
_entity_poly.pdbx_seq_one_letter_code
_entity_poly.pdbx_strand_id
1 'polypeptide(L)'
;MKYKQLLTLTLIFLFSASLSFSQKLQITANHTDAKYILLNDYDDSDKQELGTGAIEYKLEKDSRNRIKITKPGYDPVIKEFNRDLKWDKDQYVALDARRVEITAEPYDAEILVDGRVIGSKAIYLIIQKDRFHTVEIKKPGFAPITKSYYNSPDRETPPLKDYFELKDRQVRMEVIPADGVVTANGVSIGRGNQDIKVPLNDCVTVTVNKDGYVEYTKVFCNKPDTDPEPPVREKAQLKDRLVKITTNPTDAIIEIGGKTVGTGSYDLKVPKNGNVEIRVKKDGYVRYVKNYYNQANMQEPPVTDFIEMNVDEAYTSSVSSDLANVRITVPVNTALTPEEAWRILSSIITRYFDILETVDFNTGYLTTSWQVENFQSSIIRTRVIVSSGGNSDQLAYAIKLVSQEAYLDGQNQVTVKDDEKFEDWARILKKYEGLIEEVQARLQQ
;
A
#
# COMPACT_ATOMS: atom_id res chain seq x y z
N MET A 1 50.44 -110.78 -60.48
CA MET A 1 49.96 -109.70 -61.30
C MET A 1 48.88 -109.01 -60.50
N LYS A 2 49.11 -107.76 -60.22
CA LYS A 2 48.26 -106.61 -59.79
C LYS A 2 48.93 -105.90 -58.63
N TYR A 3 49.46 -104.76 -58.98
CA TYR A 3 50.03 -103.76 -58.05
C TYR A 3 48.93 -103.10 -57.21
N LYS A 4 49.17 -103.02 -55.96
CA LYS A 4 48.43 -102.12 -55.07
C LYS A 4 49.31 -100.89 -54.78
N GLN A 5 48.90 -99.73 -55.27
CA GLN A 5 49.48 -98.49 -54.90
C GLN A 5 48.96 -98.05 -53.53
N LEU A 6 49.87 -97.77 -52.63
CA LEU A 6 49.60 -97.22 -51.31
C LEU A 6 49.67 -95.71 -51.40
N LEU A 7 48.50 -95.06 -51.24
CA LEU A 7 48.41 -93.59 -51.23
C LEU A 7 48.61 -93.08 -49.81
N THR A 8 49.79 -92.50 -49.56
CA THR A 8 50.08 -91.82 -48.26
C THR A 8 49.53 -90.42 -48.27
N LEU A 9 48.51 -90.18 -47.46
CA LEU A 9 47.94 -88.88 -47.28
C LEU A 9 48.64 -88.10 -46.18
N THR A 10 49.49 -87.15 -46.58
CA THR A 10 50.22 -86.27 -45.64
C THR A 10 49.28 -85.13 -45.23
N LEU A 11 48.78 -85.14 -43.98
CA LEU A 11 47.99 -84.10 -43.38
C LEU A 11 48.86 -82.94 -42.91
N ILE A 12 48.91 -81.83 -43.66
CA ILE A 12 49.61 -80.64 -43.29
C ILE A 12 48.72 -79.88 -42.30
N PHE A 13 49.01 -79.85 -40.99
CA PHE A 13 48.44 -79.00 -39.98
C PHE A 13 49.06 -77.60 -40.14
N LEU A 14 48.33 -76.68 -40.79
CA LEU A 14 48.61 -75.28 -40.76
C LEU A 14 48.25 -74.74 -39.36
N PHE A 15 49.21 -74.61 -38.49
CA PHE A 15 49.14 -73.82 -37.27
C PHE A 15 49.07 -72.36 -37.69
N SER A 16 47.88 -71.76 -37.77
CA SER A 16 47.74 -70.32 -37.83
C SER A 16 48.04 -69.77 -36.43
N ALA A 17 49.31 -69.50 -36.20
CA ALA A 17 49.69 -68.64 -35.05
C ALA A 17 49.11 -67.29 -35.28
N SER A 18 47.97 -67.01 -34.67
CA SER A 18 47.45 -65.63 -34.52
C SER A 18 48.47 -64.86 -33.72
N LEU A 19 49.34 -64.14 -34.44
CA LEU A 19 50.23 -63.12 -33.84
C LEU A 19 49.32 -62.06 -33.16
N SER A 20 49.10 -62.27 -31.88
CA SER A 20 48.39 -61.31 -31.03
C SER A 20 49.30 -60.09 -30.86
N PHE A 21 49.20 -59.10 -31.75
CA PHE A 21 49.89 -57.83 -31.58
C PHE A 21 49.38 -57.13 -30.34
N SER A 22 50.19 -57.04 -29.31
CA SER A 22 49.96 -56.23 -28.15
C SER A 22 50.21 -54.78 -28.55
N GLN A 23 49.11 -54.01 -28.74
CA GLN A 23 49.23 -52.58 -28.99
C GLN A 23 49.65 -51.84 -27.71
N LYS A 24 50.66 -51.00 -27.83
CA LYS A 24 51.08 -50.02 -26.84
C LYS A 24 50.69 -48.63 -27.33
N LEU A 25 49.98 -47.88 -26.52
CA LEU A 25 49.55 -46.51 -26.80
C LEU A 25 50.34 -45.53 -25.94
N GLN A 26 50.75 -44.42 -26.53
CA GLN A 26 51.24 -43.22 -25.82
C GLN A 26 50.09 -42.27 -25.63
N ILE A 27 49.64 -42.10 -24.40
CA ILE A 27 48.51 -41.24 -24.12
C ILE A 27 49.00 -39.94 -23.46
N THR A 28 48.68 -38.83 -24.05
CA THR A 28 49.06 -37.48 -23.58
C THR A 28 47.83 -36.59 -23.44
N ALA A 29 47.91 -35.59 -22.56
CA ALA A 29 46.87 -34.56 -22.42
C ALA A 29 47.46 -33.15 -22.58
N ASN A 30 46.62 -32.16 -22.84
CA ASN A 30 47.00 -30.74 -22.88
C ASN A 30 47.54 -30.19 -21.54
N HIS A 31 47.41 -30.97 -20.46
CA HIS A 31 47.92 -30.62 -19.13
C HIS A 31 48.95 -31.64 -18.68
N THR A 32 50.18 -31.20 -18.41
CA THR A 32 51.31 -32.06 -18.02
C THR A 32 51.16 -32.69 -16.65
N ASP A 33 50.24 -32.23 -15.82
CA ASP A 33 49.89 -32.73 -14.48
C ASP A 33 48.57 -33.54 -14.47
N ALA A 34 48.02 -33.86 -15.65
CA ALA A 34 46.85 -34.73 -15.74
C ALA A 34 47.15 -36.13 -15.24
N LYS A 35 46.24 -36.71 -14.46
CA LYS A 35 46.32 -38.09 -13.96
C LYS A 35 45.55 -39.03 -14.87
N TYR A 36 46.09 -40.27 -15.04
CA TYR A 36 45.48 -41.32 -15.83
C TYR A 36 45.13 -42.48 -14.92
N ILE A 37 43.89 -42.95 -14.99
CA ILE A 37 43.32 -43.97 -14.11
C ILE A 37 42.61 -45.00 -14.97
N LEU A 38 43.02 -46.28 -14.85
CA LEU A 38 42.29 -47.39 -15.45
C LEU A 38 41.00 -47.62 -14.65
N LEU A 39 39.88 -47.73 -15.33
CA LEU A 39 38.56 -48.00 -14.73
C LEU A 39 38.27 -49.50 -14.75
N ASN A 40 37.44 -49.96 -13.84
CA ASN A 40 36.82 -51.28 -13.91
C ASN A 40 35.89 -51.38 -15.13
N ASP A 41 35.81 -52.57 -15.70
CA ASP A 41 35.00 -52.80 -16.91
C ASP A 41 33.49 -52.74 -16.69
N TYR A 42 33.02 -52.83 -15.42
CA TYR A 42 31.61 -53.01 -15.07
C TYR A 42 30.93 -51.79 -14.44
N ASP A 43 31.68 -50.98 -13.66
CA ASP A 43 31.06 -49.98 -12.77
C ASP A 43 31.72 -48.59 -12.80
N ASP A 44 32.65 -48.35 -13.74
CA ASP A 44 33.39 -47.06 -13.86
C ASP A 44 34.19 -46.66 -12.60
N SER A 45 34.32 -47.55 -11.62
CA SER A 45 35.15 -47.28 -10.45
C SER A 45 36.63 -47.31 -10.80
N ASP A 46 37.45 -46.58 -10.04
CA ASP A 46 38.89 -46.51 -10.24
C ASP A 46 39.52 -47.86 -9.88
N LYS A 47 40.19 -48.54 -10.88
CA LYS A 47 40.85 -49.81 -10.71
C LYS A 47 42.33 -49.61 -10.36
N GLN A 48 43.01 -48.73 -11.11
CA GLN A 48 44.44 -48.52 -10.95
C GLN A 48 44.87 -47.15 -11.46
N GLU A 49 45.68 -46.41 -10.71
CA GLU A 49 46.36 -45.21 -11.20
C GLU A 49 47.53 -45.64 -12.12
N LEU A 50 47.51 -45.13 -13.36
CA LEU A 50 48.48 -45.44 -14.37
C LEU A 50 49.70 -44.49 -14.38
N GLY A 51 49.50 -43.27 -13.87
CA GLY A 51 50.50 -42.20 -13.79
C GLY A 51 50.01 -40.81 -14.07
N THR A 52 50.93 -39.87 -14.23
CA THR A 52 50.66 -38.44 -14.52
C THR A 52 51.50 -37.97 -15.71
N GLY A 53 51.00 -36.93 -16.42
CA GLY A 53 51.71 -36.32 -17.55
C GLY A 53 51.49 -37.05 -18.86
N ALA A 54 52.39 -37.96 -19.20
CA ALA A 54 52.31 -38.85 -20.38
C ALA A 54 52.48 -40.28 -19.94
N ILE A 55 51.68 -41.21 -20.46
CA ILE A 55 51.78 -42.63 -20.11
C ILE A 55 51.93 -43.50 -21.34
N GLU A 56 52.65 -44.63 -21.20
CA GLU A 56 52.58 -45.72 -22.13
C GLU A 56 51.68 -46.80 -21.58
N TYR A 57 50.62 -47.14 -22.31
CA TYR A 57 49.61 -48.10 -21.89
C TYR A 57 49.54 -49.27 -22.85
N LYS A 58 49.68 -50.48 -22.34
CA LYS A 58 49.53 -51.71 -23.11
C LYS A 58 48.12 -52.23 -23.01
N LEU A 59 47.41 -52.35 -24.14
CA LEU A 59 46.01 -52.80 -24.16
C LEU A 59 45.92 -54.22 -23.58
N GLU A 60 45.08 -54.37 -22.54
CA GLU A 60 44.74 -55.62 -21.89
C GLU A 60 43.82 -56.46 -22.75
N LYS A 61 44.03 -57.78 -22.75
CA LYS A 61 43.10 -58.72 -23.39
C LYS A 61 41.92 -58.95 -22.51
N ASP A 62 40.77 -59.04 -23.10
CA ASP A 62 39.49 -59.30 -22.42
C ASP A 62 39.04 -58.16 -21.44
N SER A 63 39.53 -56.91 -21.64
CA SER A 63 39.22 -55.72 -20.94
C SER A 63 38.75 -54.64 -21.91
N ARG A 64 37.81 -53.73 -21.44
CA ARG A 64 37.38 -52.59 -22.20
C ARG A 64 38.45 -51.51 -22.33
N ASN A 65 39.54 -51.61 -21.61
CA ASN A 65 40.63 -50.62 -21.58
C ASN A 65 40.15 -49.18 -21.47
N ARG A 66 39.35 -48.91 -20.42
CA ARG A 66 38.77 -47.60 -20.18
C ARG A 66 39.68 -46.79 -19.29
N ILE A 67 40.18 -45.69 -19.82
CA ILE A 67 41.12 -44.81 -19.12
C ILE A 67 40.42 -43.47 -18.84
N LYS A 68 40.30 -43.10 -17.56
CA LYS A 68 39.86 -41.79 -17.10
C LYS A 68 41.09 -40.87 -17.00
N ILE A 69 41.03 -39.75 -17.72
CA ILE A 69 41.99 -38.67 -17.66
C ILE A 69 41.39 -37.56 -16.85
N THR A 70 42.06 -37.15 -15.78
CA THR A 70 41.48 -36.19 -14.82
C THR A 70 42.50 -35.16 -14.35
N LYS A 71 42.02 -33.95 -14.06
CA LYS A 71 42.76 -32.87 -13.43
C LYS A 71 41.83 -32.07 -12.57
N PRO A 72 42.23 -31.64 -11.35
CA PRO A 72 41.39 -30.75 -10.53
C PRO A 72 40.94 -29.51 -11.31
N GLY A 73 39.62 -29.19 -11.25
CA GLY A 73 39.01 -28.06 -11.94
C GLY A 73 38.65 -28.31 -13.41
N TYR A 74 38.84 -29.51 -13.90
CA TYR A 74 38.41 -29.93 -15.24
C TYR A 74 37.45 -31.11 -15.18
N ASP A 75 36.55 -31.17 -16.16
CA ASP A 75 35.69 -32.33 -16.30
C ASP A 75 36.53 -33.53 -16.79
N PRO A 76 36.46 -34.70 -16.13
CA PRO A 76 37.23 -35.86 -16.54
C PRO A 76 36.79 -36.38 -17.91
N VAL A 77 37.75 -36.81 -18.71
CA VAL A 77 37.50 -37.44 -20.00
C VAL A 77 37.80 -38.94 -19.89
N ILE A 78 36.83 -39.77 -20.28
CA ILE A 78 37.01 -41.21 -20.35
C ILE A 78 37.20 -41.61 -21.82
N LYS A 79 38.32 -42.34 -22.08
CA LYS A 79 38.59 -42.95 -23.39
C LYS A 79 38.53 -44.46 -23.26
N GLU A 80 37.86 -45.10 -24.20
CA GLU A 80 37.75 -46.57 -24.31
C GLU A 80 38.52 -47.01 -25.55
N PHE A 81 39.45 -47.97 -25.35
CA PHE A 81 40.31 -48.45 -26.39
C PHE A 81 40.06 -49.97 -26.63
N ASN A 82 39.29 -50.32 -27.66
CA ASN A 82 39.08 -51.71 -28.03
C ASN A 82 40.37 -52.30 -28.67
N ARG A 83 40.86 -53.40 -28.09
CA ARG A 83 42.05 -54.07 -28.57
C ARG A 83 41.92 -54.61 -29.98
N ASP A 84 40.72 -54.93 -30.40
CA ASP A 84 40.48 -55.53 -31.72
C ASP A 84 40.51 -54.48 -32.85
N LEU A 85 40.57 -53.18 -32.46
CA LEU A 85 40.71 -52.07 -33.38
C LEU A 85 42.17 -51.63 -33.44
N LYS A 86 42.57 -51.14 -34.61
CA LYS A 86 43.89 -50.52 -34.79
C LYS A 86 43.83 -49.07 -34.36
N TRP A 87 44.61 -48.68 -33.39
CA TRP A 87 44.70 -47.29 -32.87
C TRP A 87 46.06 -46.70 -33.35
N ASP A 88 46.05 -45.35 -33.53
CA ASP A 88 47.30 -44.62 -33.66
C ASP A 88 48.11 -44.76 -32.36
N LYS A 89 49.42 -44.89 -32.49
CA LYS A 89 50.31 -45.07 -31.33
C LYS A 89 50.16 -43.89 -30.33
N ASP A 90 50.10 -42.68 -30.88
CA ASP A 90 50.01 -41.44 -30.09
C ASP A 90 48.53 -40.98 -29.96
N GLN A 91 48.03 -40.98 -28.74
CA GLN A 91 46.68 -40.56 -28.40
C GLN A 91 46.74 -39.27 -27.60
N TYR A 92 46.07 -38.23 -28.12
CA TYR A 92 45.97 -36.94 -27.46
C TYR A 92 44.56 -36.72 -26.90
N VAL A 93 44.47 -36.23 -25.64
CA VAL A 93 43.22 -35.97 -24.97
C VAL A 93 43.23 -34.53 -24.47
N ALA A 94 42.23 -33.74 -24.88
CA ALA A 94 42.04 -32.39 -24.38
C ALA A 94 41.10 -32.38 -23.16
N LEU A 95 41.56 -31.84 -22.04
CA LEU A 95 40.78 -31.49 -20.88
C LEU A 95 40.44 -29.98 -20.96
N ASP A 96 39.41 -29.63 -21.72
CA ASP A 96 39.08 -28.24 -22.00
C ASP A 96 37.84 -27.75 -21.23
N ALA A 97 36.98 -28.68 -20.79
CA ALA A 97 35.81 -28.32 -20.01
C ALA A 97 36.18 -28.09 -18.54
N ARG A 98 35.77 -26.96 -17.96
CA ARG A 98 35.92 -26.68 -16.53
C ARG A 98 34.83 -27.38 -15.73
N ARG A 99 35.14 -27.77 -14.50
CA ARG A 99 34.22 -28.37 -13.54
C ARG A 99 34.28 -27.63 -12.22
N VAL A 100 33.12 -27.12 -11.76
CA VAL A 100 32.96 -26.42 -10.49
C VAL A 100 31.99 -27.22 -9.62
N GLU A 101 32.37 -27.51 -8.39
CA GLU A 101 31.45 -28.03 -7.37
C GLU A 101 30.70 -26.84 -6.74
N ILE A 102 29.39 -26.75 -6.97
CA ILE A 102 28.51 -25.70 -6.41
C ILE A 102 27.72 -26.30 -5.28
N THR A 103 27.78 -25.67 -4.11
CA THR A 103 27.01 -26.06 -2.92
C THR A 103 26.17 -24.92 -2.44
N ALA A 104 24.97 -25.21 -1.93
CA ALA A 104 24.01 -24.22 -1.47
C ALA A 104 23.50 -24.52 -0.06
N GLU A 105 23.31 -23.46 0.72
CA GLU A 105 22.66 -23.46 2.03
C GLU A 105 21.52 -22.43 2.01
N PRO A 106 20.29 -22.75 2.48
CA PRO A 106 19.84 -24.02 3.04
C PRO A 106 19.88 -25.18 2.01
N TYR A 107 20.08 -26.40 2.50
CA TYR A 107 20.32 -27.59 1.67
C TYR A 107 19.18 -27.93 0.67
N ASP A 108 18.00 -27.40 0.88
CA ASP A 108 16.80 -27.53 0.02
C ASP A 108 16.64 -26.35 -0.95
N ALA A 109 17.61 -25.41 -1.00
CA ALA A 109 17.60 -24.36 -2.00
C ALA A 109 17.80 -24.96 -3.40
N GLU A 110 17.00 -24.51 -4.36
CA GLU A 110 17.13 -24.91 -5.76
C GLU A 110 18.36 -24.26 -6.38
N ILE A 111 19.13 -25.06 -7.12
CA ILE A 111 20.26 -24.62 -7.93
C ILE A 111 19.83 -24.65 -9.39
N LEU A 112 19.76 -23.47 -10.01
CA LEU A 112 19.40 -23.31 -11.41
C LEU A 112 20.66 -22.98 -12.22
N VAL A 113 20.75 -23.56 -13.42
CA VAL A 113 21.76 -23.24 -14.42
C VAL A 113 21.01 -22.75 -15.68
N ASP A 114 21.32 -21.53 -16.11
CA ASP A 114 20.68 -20.88 -17.25
C ASP A 114 19.14 -20.92 -17.18
N GLY A 115 18.61 -20.70 -15.97
CA GLY A 115 17.17 -20.67 -15.69
C GLY A 115 16.49 -22.03 -15.55
N ARG A 116 17.24 -23.15 -15.63
CA ARG A 116 16.70 -24.51 -15.44
C ARG A 116 17.13 -25.09 -14.10
N VAL A 117 16.23 -25.64 -13.32
CA VAL A 117 16.56 -26.35 -12.07
C VAL A 117 17.35 -27.60 -12.41
N ILE A 118 18.57 -27.69 -11.88
CA ILE A 118 19.48 -28.83 -12.05
C ILE A 118 19.53 -29.72 -10.81
N GLY A 119 19.32 -29.12 -9.63
CA GLY A 119 19.33 -29.85 -8.37
C GLY A 119 19.18 -28.97 -7.16
N SER A 120 19.51 -29.52 -5.99
CA SER A 120 19.57 -28.83 -4.72
C SER A 120 20.81 -29.31 -3.95
N LYS A 121 21.19 -28.63 -2.87
CA LYS A 121 22.33 -28.96 -2.00
C LYS A 121 23.68 -28.87 -2.70
N ALA A 122 23.94 -29.68 -3.71
CA ALA A 122 25.21 -29.69 -4.43
C ALA A 122 25.04 -30.19 -5.87
N ILE A 123 25.76 -29.56 -6.80
CA ILE A 123 25.84 -29.96 -8.21
C ILE A 123 27.28 -29.83 -8.71
N TYR A 124 27.59 -30.49 -9.83
CA TYR A 124 28.77 -30.20 -10.63
C TYR A 124 28.36 -29.40 -11.87
N LEU A 125 28.86 -28.18 -11.97
CA LEU A 125 28.71 -27.34 -13.16
C LEU A 125 29.87 -27.64 -14.13
N ILE A 126 29.53 -28.04 -15.36
CA ILE A 126 30.50 -28.28 -16.43
C ILE A 126 30.41 -27.14 -17.43
N ILE A 127 31.52 -26.44 -17.65
CA ILE A 127 31.60 -25.27 -18.52
C ILE A 127 32.51 -25.59 -19.68
N GLN A 128 31.97 -25.75 -20.87
CA GLN A 128 32.74 -26.03 -22.09
C GLN A 128 33.66 -24.84 -22.41
N LYS A 129 34.73 -25.10 -23.13
CA LYS A 129 35.66 -24.07 -23.59
C LYS A 129 34.93 -22.96 -24.33
N ASP A 130 35.28 -21.71 -24.06
CA ASP A 130 34.73 -20.49 -24.63
C ASP A 130 33.20 -20.35 -24.40
N ARG A 131 32.71 -20.97 -23.33
CA ARG A 131 31.31 -20.87 -22.88
C ARG A 131 31.24 -20.27 -21.50
N PHE A 132 30.01 -19.85 -21.12
CA PHE A 132 29.67 -19.45 -19.76
C PHE A 132 28.32 -20.01 -19.36
N HIS A 133 28.08 -20.08 -18.06
CA HIS A 133 26.79 -20.42 -17.47
C HIS A 133 26.47 -19.46 -16.34
N THR A 134 25.18 -19.14 -16.19
CA THR A 134 24.69 -18.38 -15.05
C THR A 134 24.03 -19.33 -14.08
N VAL A 135 24.52 -19.31 -12.84
CA VAL A 135 23.96 -20.09 -11.72
C VAL A 135 23.14 -19.17 -10.86
N GLU A 136 21.92 -19.59 -10.53
CA GLU A 136 21.02 -18.91 -9.60
C GLU A 136 20.64 -19.87 -8.49
N ILE A 137 20.76 -19.40 -7.23
CA ILE A 137 20.33 -20.15 -6.05
C ILE A 137 19.04 -19.53 -5.55
N LYS A 138 17.98 -20.33 -5.45
CA LYS A 138 16.63 -19.89 -5.06
C LYS A 138 16.03 -20.72 -3.96
N LYS A 139 15.32 -20.03 -3.03
CA LYS A 139 14.41 -20.67 -2.08
C LYS A 139 13.30 -19.68 -1.73
N PRO A 140 12.02 -20.12 -1.65
CA PRO A 140 10.93 -19.26 -1.21
C PRO A 140 11.23 -18.61 0.15
N GLY A 141 11.01 -17.30 0.26
CA GLY A 141 11.31 -16.52 1.46
C GLY A 141 12.74 -16.02 1.59
N PHE A 142 13.62 -16.34 0.62
CA PHE A 142 14.98 -15.81 0.56
C PHE A 142 15.22 -15.02 -0.71
N ALA A 143 16.08 -14.01 -0.63
CA ALA A 143 16.56 -13.30 -1.80
C ALA A 143 17.48 -14.21 -2.63
N PRO A 144 17.27 -14.35 -3.95
CA PRO A 144 18.10 -15.19 -4.77
C PRO A 144 19.53 -14.65 -4.92
N ILE A 145 20.50 -15.55 -5.10
CA ILE A 145 21.88 -15.20 -5.42
C ILE A 145 22.17 -15.68 -6.84
N THR A 146 22.76 -14.80 -7.66
CA THR A 146 23.12 -15.12 -9.04
C THR A 146 24.61 -14.89 -9.27
N LYS A 147 25.29 -15.84 -9.95
CA LYS A 147 26.70 -15.74 -10.34
C LYS A 147 26.94 -16.39 -11.70
N SER A 148 27.76 -15.73 -12.52
CA SER A 148 28.16 -16.25 -13.83
C SER A 148 29.57 -16.81 -13.78
N TYR A 149 29.78 -17.95 -14.44
CA TYR A 149 31.08 -18.65 -14.58
C TYR A 149 31.47 -18.73 -16.04
N TYR A 150 32.70 -18.38 -16.33
CA TYR A 150 33.25 -18.32 -17.68
C TYR A 150 34.41 -19.29 -17.83
N ASN A 151 34.48 -19.99 -18.95
CA ASN A 151 35.65 -20.80 -19.31
C ASN A 151 36.32 -20.19 -20.55
N SER A 152 36.94 -19.04 -20.36
CA SER A 152 37.60 -18.26 -21.41
C SER A 152 38.93 -17.70 -20.88
N PRO A 153 39.99 -17.61 -21.69
CA PRO A 153 41.33 -17.17 -21.25
C PRO A 153 41.38 -15.72 -20.75
N ASP A 154 40.47 -14.88 -21.20
CA ASP A 154 40.36 -13.46 -20.86
C ASP A 154 39.51 -13.18 -19.61
N ARG A 155 39.00 -14.22 -18.97
CA ARG A 155 38.17 -14.13 -17.77
C ARG A 155 38.82 -14.85 -16.58
N GLU A 156 38.33 -14.52 -15.39
CA GLU A 156 38.73 -15.19 -14.17
C GLU A 156 38.44 -16.70 -14.26
N THR A 157 39.44 -17.50 -13.91
CA THR A 157 39.27 -18.96 -13.87
C THR A 157 38.25 -19.38 -12.82
N PRO A 158 37.23 -20.18 -13.17
CA PRO A 158 36.27 -20.68 -12.21
C PRO A 158 36.94 -21.41 -11.05
N PRO A 159 36.48 -21.22 -9.80
CA PRO A 159 37.01 -21.92 -8.65
C PRO A 159 36.71 -23.44 -8.74
N LEU A 160 37.43 -24.26 -7.98
CA LEU A 160 37.14 -25.70 -7.88
C LEU A 160 35.81 -25.96 -7.17
N LYS A 161 35.52 -25.15 -6.16
CA LYS A 161 34.32 -25.20 -5.33
C LYS A 161 33.81 -23.79 -5.09
N ASP A 162 32.50 -23.66 -5.07
CA ASP A 162 31.82 -22.41 -4.70
C ASP A 162 30.67 -22.72 -3.78
N TYR A 163 30.54 -21.90 -2.73
CA TYR A 163 29.53 -22.07 -1.68
C TYR A 163 28.64 -20.87 -1.63
N PHE A 164 27.34 -21.09 -1.66
CA PHE A 164 26.30 -20.07 -1.59
C PHE A 164 25.47 -20.25 -0.33
N GLU A 165 25.31 -19.20 0.45
CA GLU A 165 24.46 -19.16 1.62
C GLU A 165 23.40 -18.08 1.46
N LEU A 166 22.12 -18.48 1.38
CA LEU A 166 20.99 -17.55 1.33
C LEU A 166 20.71 -17.04 2.75
N LYS A 167 21.04 -15.78 3.02
CA LYS A 167 20.89 -15.12 4.32
C LYS A 167 19.80 -14.04 4.31
N ASP A 168 19.69 -13.32 3.20
CA ASP A 168 18.71 -12.26 3.06
C ASP A 168 17.33 -12.84 2.81
N ARG A 169 16.31 -12.33 3.53
CA ARG A 169 14.92 -12.73 3.32
C ARG A 169 14.32 -11.97 2.15
N GLN A 170 13.29 -12.56 1.55
CA GLN A 170 12.49 -11.94 0.49
C GLN A 170 11.01 -12.08 0.81
N VAL A 171 10.29 -10.95 0.82
CA VAL A 171 8.84 -10.90 1.02
C VAL A 171 8.19 -10.51 -0.31
N ARG A 172 7.29 -11.37 -0.81
CA ARG A 172 6.43 -11.01 -1.95
C ARG A 172 5.28 -10.15 -1.45
N MET A 173 5.31 -8.85 -1.77
CA MET A 173 4.20 -7.93 -1.50
C MET A 173 3.11 -8.09 -2.57
N GLU A 174 1.88 -8.39 -2.16
CA GLU A 174 0.69 -8.37 -3.01
C GLU A 174 -0.10 -7.09 -2.71
N VAL A 175 -0.23 -6.21 -3.70
CA VAL A 175 -0.76 -4.86 -3.53
C VAL A 175 -2.15 -4.74 -4.15
N ILE A 176 -3.12 -4.26 -3.38
CA ILE A 176 -4.49 -4.00 -3.84
C ILE A 176 -4.88 -2.58 -3.41
N PRO A 177 -5.21 -1.69 -4.35
CA PRO A 177 -5.23 -1.82 -5.83
C PRO A 177 -3.83 -2.00 -6.45
N ALA A 178 -3.77 -2.66 -7.63
CA ALA A 178 -2.51 -3.07 -8.26
C ALA A 178 -1.61 -1.92 -8.77
N ASP A 179 -2.09 -0.69 -8.74
CA ASP A 179 -1.37 0.52 -9.12
C ASP A 179 -0.82 1.32 -7.91
N GLY A 180 -0.97 0.78 -6.70
CA GLY A 180 -0.37 1.38 -5.50
C GLY A 180 1.16 1.46 -5.62
N VAL A 181 1.73 2.60 -5.23
CA VAL A 181 3.17 2.85 -5.21
C VAL A 181 3.77 2.20 -3.97
N VAL A 182 4.78 1.37 -4.16
CA VAL A 182 5.50 0.69 -3.07
C VAL A 182 6.82 1.39 -2.82
N THR A 183 7.11 1.68 -1.56
CA THR A 183 8.43 2.18 -1.14
C THR A 183 9.06 1.21 -0.13
N ALA A 184 10.38 1.17 -0.12
CA ALA A 184 11.17 0.46 0.88
C ALA A 184 12.15 1.46 1.51
N ASN A 185 12.09 1.65 2.82
CA ASN A 185 12.88 2.66 3.56
C ASN A 185 12.79 4.05 2.93
N GLY A 186 11.59 4.46 2.48
CA GLY A 186 11.33 5.75 1.85
C GLY A 186 11.72 5.86 0.37
N VAL A 187 12.37 4.84 -0.22
CA VAL A 187 12.74 4.82 -1.65
C VAL A 187 11.69 4.07 -2.45
N SER A 188 11.16 4.68 -3.51
CA SER A 188 10.20 4.03 -4.40
C SER A 188 10.85 2.88 -5.17
N ILE A 189 10.25 1.69 -5.08
CA ILE A 189 10.73 0.47 -5.74
C ILE A 189 9.81 0.02 -6.89
N GLY A 190 8.64 0.66 -7.03
CA GLY A 190 7.73 0.37 -8.13
C GLY A 190 6.25 0.50 -7.76
N ARG A 191 5.39 0.01 -8.65
CA ARG A 191 3.93 -0.04 -8.44
C ARG A 191 3.45 -1.49 -8.46
N GLY A 192 2.38 -1.74 -7.72
CA GLY A 192 1.76 -3.07 -7.65
C GLY A 192 2.62 -4.08 -6.88
N ASN A 193 2.56 -5.34 -7.31
CA ASN A 193 3.26 -6.41 -6.61
C ASN A 193 4.78 -6.25 -6.72
N GLN A 194 5.49 -6.29 -5.60
CA GLN A 194 6.94 -6.13 -5.51
C GLN A 194 7.57 -7.22 -4.64
N ASP A 195 8.83 -7.53 -4.90
CA ASP A 195 9.66 -8.37 -4.05
C ASP A 195 10.53 -7.49 -3.17
N ILE A 196 10.36 -7.61 -1.86
CA ILE A 196 11.07 -6.82 -0.85
C ILE A 196 12.22 -7.66 -0.31
N LYS A 197 13.44 -7.21 -0.55
CA LYS A 197 14.63 -7.81 0.07
C LYS A 197 14.80 -7.25 1.48
N VAL A 198 14.92 -8.14 2.47
CA VAL A 198 15.18 -7.81 3.89
C VAL A 198 16.55 -8.39 4.25
N PRO A 199 17.61 -7.57 4.30
CA PRO A 199 18.96 -8.04 4.58
C PRO A 199 19.08 -8.70 5.96
N LEU A 200 20.02 -9.61 6.11
CA LEU A 200 20.34 -10.21 7.40
C LEU A 200 20.71 -9.13 8.42
N ASN A 201 20.19 -9.25 9.65
CA ASN A 201 20.37 -8.33 10.78
C ASN A 201 19.80 -6.92 10.56
N ASP A 202 18.91 -6.72 9.58
CA ASP A 202 18.32 -5.43 9.27
C ASP A 202 16.79 -5.48 9.28
N CYS A 203 16.16 -4.29 9.24
CA CYS A 203 14.73 -4.10 9.10
C CYS A 203 14.43 -3.20 7.90
N VAL A 204 13.36 -3.51 7.18
CA VAL A 204 12.87 -2.71 6.04
C VAL A 204 11.46 -2.24 6.34
N THR A 205 11.26 -0.92 6.35
CA THR A 205 9.94 -0.31 6.42
C THR A 205 9.37 -0.22 5.01
N VAL A 206 8.26 -0.90 4.79
CA VAL A 206 7.54 -0.87 3.52
C VAL A 206 6.29 -0.03 3.66
N THR A 207 6.10 0.93 2.75
CA THR A 207 4.84 1.66 2.63
C THR A 207 4.22 1.41 1.27
N VAL A 208 2.88 1.37 1.25
CA VAL A 208 2.11 1.33 0.00
C VAL A 208 1.16 2.51 0.01
N ASN A 209 1.27 3.36 -0.98
CA ASN A 209 0.49 4.59 -1.12
C ASN A 209 -0.25 4.63 -2.45
N LYS A 210 -1.47 5.17 -2.42
CA LYS A 210 -2.28 5.50 -3.59
C LYS A 210 -3.19 6.66 -3.26
N ASP A 211 -3.29 7.61 -4.18
CA ASP A 211 -4.18 8.77 -4.03
C ASP A 211 -5.62 8.34 -3.71
N GLY A 212 -6.21 8.98 -2.73
CA GLY A 212 -7.55 8.67 -2.24
C GLY A 212 -7.66 7.44 -1.32
N TYR A 213 -6.54 6.89 -0.87
CA TYR A 213 -6.52 5.82 0.13
C TYR A 213 -5.63 6.16 1.32
N VAL A 214 -5.95 5.57 2.46
CA VAL A 214 -5.06 5.61 3.63
C VAL A 214 -3.86 4.72 3.36
N GLU A 215 -2.65 5.24 3.63
CA GLU A 215 -1.39 4.54 3.47
C GLU A 215 -1.34 3.24 4.30
N TYR A 216 -0.77 2.19 3.68
CA TYR A 216 -0.40 0.97 4.38
C TYR A 216 1.09 1.02 4.74
N THR A 217 1.43 0.74 6.00
CA THR A 217 2.81 0.69 6.47
C THR A 217 3.07 -0.59 7.23
N LYS A 218 4.19 -1.27 6.95
CA LYS A 218 4.65 -2.45 7.68
C LYS A 218 6.17 -2.53 7.72
N VAL A 219 6.71 -2.99 8.83
CA VAL A 219 8.14 -3.23 9.02
C VAL A 219 8.41 -4.74 8.98
N PHE A 220 9.39 -5.15 8.19
CA PHE A 220 9.92 -6.51 8.13
C PHE A 220 11.33 -6.53 8.68
N CYS A 221 11.62 -7.38 9.65
CA CYS A 221 12.93 -7.50 10.26
C CYS A 221 13.48 -8.93 10.06
N ASN A 222 14.76 -9.04 9.64
CA ASN A 222 15.49 -10.28 9.49
C ASN A 222 16.62 -10.34 10.53
N LYS A 223 16.25 -10.38 11.79
CA LYS A 223 17.16 -10.45 12.95
C LYS A 223 16.93 -11.74 13.72
N PRO A 224 17.96 -12.34 14.35
CA PRO A 224 17.83 -13.61 15.08
C PRO A 224 16.75 -13.61 16.16
N ASP A 225 16.52 -12.46 16.81
CA ASP A 225 15.61 -12.32 17.94
C ASP A 225 14.25 -11.71 17.55
N THR A 226 13.95 -11.55 16.26
CA THR A 226 12.65 -11.07 15.79
C THR A 226 11.69 -12.22 15.56
N ASP A 227 10.58 -12.21 16.30
CA ASP A 227 9.45 -13.08 16.07
C ASP A 227 8.22 -12.20 15.73
N PRO A 228 7.56 -12.42 14.59
CA PRO A 228 7.80 -13.48 13.61
C PRO A 228 8.86 -13.12 12.54
N GLU A 229 9.47 -14.14 11.95
CA GLU A 229 10.29 -13.99 10.74
C GLU A 229 9.49 -13.31 9.60
N PRO A 230 10.17 -12.59 8.67
CA PRO A 230 9.51 -12.04 7.49
C PRO A 230 8.74 -13.12 6.72
N PRO A 231 7.44 -12.93 6.44
CA PRO A 231 6.64 -13.91 5.72
C PRO A 231 7.10 -14.02 4.26
N VAL A 232 6.86 -15.18 3.64
CA VAL A 232 7.13 -15.36 2.19
C VAL A 232 6.26 -14.43 1.35
N ARG A 233 5.02 -14.18 1.81
CA ARG A 233 4.04 -13.28 1.15
C ARG A 233 3.36 -12.39 2.16
N GLU A 234 3.11 -11.15 1.78
CA GLU A 234 2.33 -10.18 2.53
C GLU A 234 1.34 -9.47 1.63
N LYS A 235 0.12 -9.29 2.13
CA LYS A 235 -0.95 -8.62 1.38
C LYS A 235 -1.17 -7.20 1.91
N ALA A 236 -0.77 -6.21 1.15
CA ALA A 236 -1.08 -4.80 1.39
C ALA A 236 -2.39 -4.44 0.69
N GLN A 237 -3.49 -4.46 1.42
CA GLN A 237 -4.80 -4.07 0.90
C GLN A 237 -5.17 -2.69 1.44
N LEU A 238 -5.13 -1.66 0.58
CA LEU A 238 -5.64 -0.33 0.89
C LEU A 238 -7.18 -0.40 0.91
N LYS A 239 -7.77 -0.19 2.07
CA LYS A 239 -9.22 -0.39 2.29
C LYS A 239 -9.95 0.91 2.55
N ASP A 240 -9.38 1.76 3.40
CA ASP A 240 -9.98 3.00 3.83
C ASP A 240 -9.69 4.09 2.81
N ARG A 241 -10.70 4.91 2.53
CA ARG A 241 -10.56 6.06 1.62
C ARG A 241 -10.06 7.27 2.39
N LEU A 242 -9.30 8.11 1.71
CA LEU A 242 -8.85 9.40 2.19
C LEU A 242 -9.36 10.49 1.26
N VAL A 243 -10.07 11.48 1.82
CA VAL A 243 -10.62 12.64 1.10
C VAL A 243 -9.98 13.90 1.66
N LYS A 244 -9.26 14.65 0.84
CA LYS A 244 -8.76 15.96 1.23
C LYS A 244 -9.87 17.00 1.06
N ILE A 245 -10.44 17.46 2.17
CA ILE A 245 -11.48 18.50 2.22
C ILE A 245 -10.81 19.85 2.34
N THR A 246 -11.29 20.81 1.55
CA THR A 246 -10.94 22.22 1.68
C THR A 246 -12.19 23.06 1.61
N THR A 247 -12.23 24.19 2.32
CA THR A 247 -13.40 25.05 2.39
C THR A 247 -13.10 26.47 1.93
N ASN A 248 -14.12 27.13 1.40
CA ASN A 248 -14.20 28.57 1.24
C ASN A 248 -15.44 29.07 1.97
N PRO A 249 -15.33 29.90 3.04
CA PRO A 249 -14.09 30.52 3.58
C PRO A 249 -13.10 29.52 4.21
N THR A 250 -11.81 29.88 4.21
CA THR A 250 -10.70 29.04 4.72
C THR A 250 -10.65 28.92 6.25
N ASP A 251 -11.47 29.67 6.96
CA ASP A 251 -11.62 29.64 8.42
C ASP A 251 -12.94 28.96 8.86
N ALA A 252 -13.63 28.28 7.94
CA ALA A 252 -14.82 27.50 8.28
C ALA A 252 -14.44 26.28 9.13
N ILE A 253 -15.25 26.00 10.15
CA ILE A 253 -15.06 24.88 11.09
C ILE A 253 -15.64 23.62 10.48
N ILE A 254 -14.84 22.55 10.47
CA ILE A 254 -15.25 21.22 10.00
C ILE A 254 -15.51 20.34 11.23
N GLU A 255 -16.68 19.71 11.29
CA GLU A 255 -17.11 18.85 12.39
C GLU A 255 -17.47 17.44 11.89
N ILE A 256 -17.19 16.43 12.74
CA ILE A 256 -17.63 15.05 12.59
C ILE A 256 -18.26 14.61 13.92
N GLY A 257 -19.51 14.13 13.89
CA GLY A 257 -20.23 13.70 15.10
C GLY A 257 -20.31 14.79 16.18
N GLY A 258 -20.42 16.07 15.77
CA GLY A 258 -20.49 17.25 16.66
C GLY A 258 -19.14 17.67 17.26
N LYS A 259 -18.01 17.05 16.87
CA LYS A 259 -16.67 17.45 17.32
C LYS A 259 -15.92 18.16 16.19
N THR A 260 -15.29 19.29 16.49
CA THR A 260 -14.41 19.98 15.57
C THR A 260 -13.19 19.12 15.27
N VAL A 261 -12.93 18.86 13.98
CA VAL A 261 -11.79 18.06 13.50
C VAL A 261 -10.80 18.88 12.70
N GLY A 262 -11.20 20.05 12.17
CA GLY A 262 -10.34 20.93 11.40
C GLY A 262 -10.97 22.30 11.16
N THR A 263 -10.15 23.20 10.59
CA THR A 263 -10.55 24.54 10.16
C THR A 263 -9.99 24.77 8.77
N GLY A 264 -10.84 25.13 7.82
CA GLY A 264 -10.46 25.39 6.43
C GLY A 264 -10.05 24.17 5.62
N SER A 265 -9.43 23.18 6.24
CA SER A 265 -9.04 21.91 5.60
C SER A 265 -9.03 20.75 6.58
N TYR A 266 -9.25 19.54 6.05
CA TYR A 266 -9.19 18.30 6.82
C TYR A 266 -9.00 17.09 5.91
N ASP A 267 -8.13 16.13 6.31
CA ASP A 267 -7.95 14.85 5.64
C ASP A 267 -8.92 13.83 6.24
N LEU A 268 -10.06 13.64 5.56
CA LEU A 268 -11.14 12.78 6.02
C LEU A 268 -10.86 11.32 5.69
N LYS A 269 -10.77 10.47 6.72
CA LYS A 269 -10.73 9.02 6.57
C LYS A 269 -12.15 8.45 6.53
N VAL A 270 -12.50 7.74 5.44
CA VAL A 270 -13.77 7.03 5.28
C VAL A 270 -13.52 5.53 5.34
N PRO A 271 -13.89 4.83 6.42
CA PRO A 271 -13.64 3.42 6.60
C PRO A 271 -14.31 2.58 5.50
N LYS A 272 -13.68 1.46 5.13
CA LYS A 272 -14.28 0.50 4.20
C LYS A 272 -15.64 0.01 4.72
N ASN A 273 -16.63 -0.05 3.83
CA ASN A 273 -18.03 -0.41 4.10
C ASN A 273 -18.73 0.54 5.08
N GLY A 274 -18.14 1.70 5.36
CA GLY A 274 -18.69 2.74 6.22
C GLY A 274 -19.09 4.01 5.46
N ASN A 275 -19.57 4.97 6.24
CA ASN A 275 -19.81 6.35 5.80
C ASN A 275 -19.38 7.31 6.90
N VAL A 276 -19.11 8.55 6.51
CA VAL A 276 -18.85 9.65 7.44
C VAL A 276 -19.60 10.87 6.99
N GLU A 277 -20.41 11.44 7.91
CA GLU A 277 -21.05 12.75 7.74
C GLU A 277 -20.12 13.82 8.28
N ILE A 278 -19.89 14.84 7.47
CA ILE A 278 -19.25 16.07 7.90
C ILE A 278 -20.26 17.19 7.96
N ARG A 279 -20.02 18.14 8.86
CA ARG A 279 -20.70 19.41 8.93
C ARG A 279 -19.69 20.53 8.85
N VAL A 280 -19.96 21.52 7.99
CA VAL A 280 -19.12 22.72 7.88
C VAL A 280 -19.93 23.92 8.32
N LYS A 281 -19.37 24.69 9.26
CA LYS A 281 -19.99 25.82 9.90
C LYS A 281 -19.11 27.06 9.82
N LYS A 282 -19.75 28.20 9.59
CA LYS A 282 -19.12 29.51 9.68
C LYS A 282 -20.21 30.54 9.91
N ASP A 283 -20.00 31.45 10.86
CA ASP A 283 -20.95 32.57 11.09
C ASP A 283 -21.11 33.39 9.80
N GLY A 284 -22.39 33.66 9.47
CA GLY A 284 -22.73 34.37 8.25
C GLY A 284 -22.83 33.50 7.00
N TYR A 285 -22.68 32.20 7.14
CA TYR A 285 -22.79 31.25 6.05
C TYR A 285 -23.78 30.13 6.37
N VAL A 286 -24.43 29.62 5.34
CA VAL A 286 -25.34 28.48 5.45
C VAL A 286 -24.54 27.23 5.85
N ARG A 287 -25.04 26.52 6.87
CA ARG A 287 -24.47 25.24 7.28
C ARG A 287 -24.42 24.25 6.10
N TYR A 288 -23.26 23.64 5.87
CA TYR A 288 -23.11 22.63 4.86
C TYR A 288 -22.98 21.24 5.50
N VAL A 289 -23.75 20.26 4.97
CA VAL A 289 -23.72 18.87 5.45
C VAL A 289 -23.49 17.94 4.25
N LYS A 290 -22.55 17.00 4.37
CA LYS A 290 -22.27 16.01 3.32
C LYS A 290 -21.88 14.67 3.91
N ASN A 291 -22.41 13.60 3.30
CA ASN A 291 -22.04 12.22 3.61
C ASN A 291 -21.09 11.66 2.56
N TYR A 292 -20.00 11.04 3.00
CA TYR A 292 -19.06 10.28 2.16
C TYR A 292 -19.23 8.80 2.44
N TYR A 293 -19.44 8.02 1.40
CA TYR A 293 -19.70 6.59 1.49
C TYR A 293 -18.54 5.81 0.88
N ASN A 294 -18.00 4.81 1.58
CA ASN A 294 -17.01 3.87 1.06
C ASN A 294 -17.64 2.46 1.00
N GLN A 295 -18.71 2.33 0.22
CA GLN A 295 -19.54 1.13 0.08
C GLN A 295 -19.64 0.74 -1.41
N ALA A 296 -19.75 -0.56 -1.69
CA ALA A 296 -19.71 -1.10 -3.04
C ALA A 296 -20.76 -0.55 -4.02
N ASN A 297 -21.94 -0.15 -3.51
CA ASN A 297 -23.08 0.31 -4.33
C ASN A 297 -23.27 1.84 -4.29
N MET A 298 -22.32 2.56 -3.69
CA MET A 298 -22.38 4.02 -3.60
C MET A 298 -21.26 4.63 -4.46
N GLN A 299 -21.43 5.92 -4.79
CA GLN A 299 -20.38 6.65 -5.47
C GLN A 299 -19.11 6.71 -4.59
N GLU A 300 -17.98 6.37 -5.16
CA GLU A 300 -16.68 6.46 -4.46
C GLU A 300 -16.41 7.90 -4.00
N PRO A 301 -15.87 8.09 -2.79
CA PRO A 301 -15.44 9.40 -2.33
C PRO A 301 -14.36 9.98 -3.27
N PRO A 302 -14.43 11.27 -3.59
CA PRO A 302 -13.39 11.91 -4.39
C PRO A 302 -12.06 11.96 -3.62
N VAL A 303 -10.94 12.11 -4.32
CA VAL A 303 -9.61 12.30 -3.69
C VAL A 303 -9.53 13.65 -2.99
N THR A 304 -10.12 14.68 -3.62
CA THR A 304 -10.23 16.06 -3.10
C THR A 304 -11.64 16.54 -3.21
N ASP A 305 -12.10 17.29 -2.21
CA ASP A 305 -13.40 17.93 -2.23
C ASP A 305 -13.28 19.38 -1.76
N PHE A 306 -13.74 20.30 -2.60
CA PHE A 306 -13.76 21.73 -2.31
C PHE A 306 -15.18 22.14 -1.97
N ILE A 307 -15.39 22.65 -0.77
CA ILE A 307 -16.69 23.07 -0.26
C ILE A 307 -16.76 24.59 -0.28
N GLU A 308 -17.52 25.15 -1.20
CA GLU A 308 -17.86 26.55 -1.22
C GLU A 308 -19.14 26.77 -0.45
N MET A 309 -19.08 27.57 0.63
CA MET A 309 -20.23 27.87 1.47
C MET A 309 -21.00 29.07 0.94
N ASN A 310 -22.31 28.97 0.89
CA ASN A 310 -23.21 30.08 0.53
C ASN A 310 -23.35 31.04 1.70
N VAL A 311 -23.42 32.36 1.40
CA VAL A 311 -23.69 33.39 2.39
C VAL A 311 -25.11 33.20 2.94
N ASP A 312 -25.27 33.33 4.24
CA ASP A 312 -26.56 33.28 4.92
C ASP A 312 -27.27 34.63 4.82
N GLU A 313 -28.36 34.65 4.05
CA GLU A 313 -29.16 35.86 3.86
C GLU A 313 -29.87 36.34 5.16
N ALA A 314 -30.29 35.41 6.03
CA ALA A 314 -30.86 35.76 7.33
C ALA A 314 -29.83 36.49 8.19
N TYR A 315 -28.61 35.96 8.20
CA TYR A 315 -27.50 36.58 8.92
C TYR A 315 -27.16 37.98 8.38
N THR A 316 -27.09 38.16 7.07
CA THR A 316 -26.77 39.47 6.46
C THR A 316 -27.90 40.48 6.62
N SER A 317 -29.18 40.03 6.75
CA SER A 317 -30.36 40.86 6.99
C SER A 317 -30.60 41.20 8.48
N SER A 318 -29.68 40.75 9.35
CA SER A 318 -29.81 40.93 10.80
C SER A 318 -28.55 41.57 11.40
N VAL A 319 -28.71 42.01 12.65
CA VAL A 319 -27.59 42.47 13.50
C VAL A 319 -27.50 41.62 14.76
N SER A 320 -26.29 41.40 15.26
CA SER A 320 -26.11 40.84 16.60
C SER A 320 -26.65 41.83 17.63
N SER A 321 -27.42 41.37 18.57
CA SER A 321 -28.07 42.29 19.54
C SER A 321 -28.22 41.63 20.89
N ASP A 322 -27.65 42.25 21.91
CA ASP A 322 -27.89 41.88 23.31
C ASP A 322 -29.35 42.11 23.78
N LEU A 323 -30.15 42.74 22.93
CA LEU A 323 -31.57 43.02 23.20
C LEU A 323 -32.48 41.87 22.73
N ALA A 324 -31.98 40.97 21.89
CA ALA A 324 -32.76 39.83 21.40
C ALA A 324 -33.12 38.87 22.55
N ASN A 325 -34.41 38.52 22.67
CA ASN A 325 -34.93 37.58 23.67
C ASN A 325 -34.76 38.02 25.14
N VAL A 326 -34.30 39.25 25.38
CA VAL A 326 -34.09 39.81 26.72
C VAL A 326 -35.27 40.72 27.09
N ARG A 327 -35.64 40.70 28.37
CA ARG A 327 -36.67 41.56 28.93
C ARG A 327 -36.08 42.89 29.35
N ILE A 328 -36.48 43.98 28.68
CA ILE A 328 -35.95 45.33 28.88
C ILE A 328 -37.01 46.15 29.58
N THR A 329 -36.71 46.68 30.77
CA THR A 329 -37.65 47.57 31.50
C THR A 329 -37.43 49.00 31.09
N VAL A 330 -38.46 49.67 30.59
CA VAL A 330 -38.44 51.03 30.16
C VAL A 330 -39.36 51.85 31.16
N PRO A 331 -38.76 52.69 32.03
CA PRO A 331 -39.51 53.57 32.90
C PRO A 331 -40.20 54.62 32.07
N VAL A 332 -41.40 54.99 32.50
CA VAL A 332 -42.26 56.05 31.89
C VAL A 332 -41.99 57.38 32.59
N ASN A 333 -41.90 58.46 31.82
CA ASN A 333 -41.76 59.80 32.37
C ASN A 333 -43.02 60.12 33.20
N THR A 334 -42.85 60.68 34.41
CA THR A 334 -43.91 61.02 35.34
C THR A 334 -44.87 62.12 34.82
N ALA A 335 -44.49 62.84 33.76
CA ALA A 335 -45.30 63.77 33.08
C ALA A 335 -46.40 63.15 32.20
N LEU A 336 -46.28 61.85 31.86
CA LEU A 336 -47.26 61.13 31.05
C LEU A 336 -48.27 60.39 31.93
N THR A 337 -49.54 60.48 31.57
CA THR A 337 -50.53 59.58 32.15
C THR A 337 -50.38 58.17 31.67
N PRO A 338 -50.85 57.12 32.41
CA PRO A 338 -50.83 55.76 31.96
C PRO A 338 -51.45 55.55 30.56
N GLU A 339 -52.54 56.25 30.27
CA GLU A 339 -53.25 56.20 28.99
C GLU A 339 -52.42 56.81 27.85
N GLU A 340 -51.74 57.92 28.11
CA GLU A 340 -50.84 58.55 27.11
C GLU A 340 -49.64 57.69 26.83
N ALA A 341 -48.97 57.17 27.87
CA ALA A 341 -47.85 56.24 27.74
C ALA A 341 -48.19 54.96 26.94
N TRP A 342 -49.40 54.41 27.27
CA TRP A 342 -49.89 53.23 26.54
C TRP A 342 -50.17 53.50 25.06
N ARG A 343 -50.78 54.64 24.77
CA ARG A 343 -51.06 55.07 23.40
C ARG A 343 -49.77 55.30 22.60
N ILE A 344 -48.76 55.92 23.21
CA ILE A 344 -47.39 56.06 22.59
C ILE A 344 -46.79 54.73 22.32
N LEU A 345 -46.73 53.86 23.32
CA LEU A 345 -46.16 52.52 23.20
C LEU A 345 -46.84 51.68 22.09
N SER A 346 -48.19 51.61 22.13
CA SER A 346 -48.98 50.88 21.15
C SER A 346 -48.78 51.42 19.74
N SER A 347 -48.70 52.77 19.59
CA SER A 347 -48.45 53.42 18.31
C SER A 347 -47.07 53.13 17.76
N ILE A 348 -46.08 53.00 18.60
CA ILE A 348 -44.68 52.57 18.15
C ILE A 348 -44.71 51.14 17.69
N ILE A 349 -45.28 50.24 18.53
CA ILE A 349 -45.27 48.80 18.19
C ILE A 349 -46.05 48.55 16.90
N THR A 350 -47.19 49.19 16.65
CA THR A 350 -47.98 48.99 15.43
C THR A 350 -47.32 49.54 14.15
N ARG A 351 -46.28 50.33 14.26
CA ARG A 351 -45.42 50.68 13.08
C ARG A 351 -44.50 49.62 12.64
N TYR A 352 -44.07 48.73 13.57
CA TYR A 352 -43.15 47.61 13.29
C TYR A 352 -43.90 46.29 13.09
N PHE A 353 -45.10 46.14 13.74
CA PHE A 353 -45.88 44.91 13.72
C PHE A 353 -47.33 45.20 13.35
N ASP A 354 -47.83 44.69 12.25
CA ASP A 354 -49.16 45.01 11.70
C ASP A 354 -50.29 44.46 12.52
N ILE A 355 -50.08 43.35 13.25
CA ILE A 355 -51.19 42.67 13.96
C ILE A 355 -50.82 42.52 15.44
N LEU A 356 -51.69 43.03 16.28
CA LEU A 356 -51.71 42.83 17.73
C LEU A 356 -52.61 41.62 18.05
N GLU A 357 -52.03 40.60 18.70
CA GLU A 357 -52.72 39.35 19.04
C GLU A 357 -53.53 39.53 20.36
N THR A 358 -52.90 40.13 21.36
CA THR A 358 -53.54 40.45 22.63
C THR A 358 -53.22 41.87 23.04
N VAL A 359 -54.22 42.60 23.49
CA VAL A 359 -54.06 43.98 24.01
C VAL A 359 -54.93 44.12 25.25
N ASP A 360 -54.31 44.33 26.41
CA ASP A 360 -55.01 44.59 27.67
C ASP A 360 -54.30 45.73 28.39
N PHE A 361 -54.91 46.89 28.32
CA PHE A 361 -54.47 48.12 29.00
C PHE A 361 -54.44 47.94 30.53
N ASN A 362 -55.43 47.25 31.09
CA ASN A 362 -55.59 47.16 32.53
C ASN A 362 -54.46 46.35 33.19
N THR A 363 -53.99 45.32 32.53
CA THR A 363 -52.84 44.50 33.00
C THR A 363 -51.56 45.02 32.47
N GLY A 364 -51.54 45.97 31.54
CA GLY A 364 -50.35 46.45 30.84
C GLY A 364 -49.75 45.39 29.94
N TYR A 365 -50.56 44.45 29.42
CA TYR A 365 -50.06 43.32 28.57
C TYR A 365 -50.44 43.57 27.10
N LEU A 366 -49.43 43.43 26.25
CA LEU A 366 -49.59 43.44 24.80
C LEU A 366 -48.66 42.38 24.16
N THR A 367 -49.20 41.62 23.23
CA THR A 367 -48.38 40.74 22.36
C THR A 367 -48.79 40.92 20.92
N THR A 368 -47.80 40.88 20.04
CA THR A 368 -47.98 40.85 18.58
C THR A 368 -48.09 39.44 18.05
N SER A 369 -48.75 39.26 16.92
CA SER A 369 -48.64 38.04 16.16
C SER A 369 -47.21 37.89 15.66
N TRP A 370 -46.83 36.65 15.38
CA TRP A 370 -45.53 36.37 14.76
C TRP A 370 -45.44 37.03 13.38
N GLN A 371 -44.40 37.84 13.18
CA GLN A 371 -43.94 38.27 11.85
C GLN A 371 -42.90 37.29 11.34
N VAL A 372 -43.08 36.77 10.12
CA VAL A 372 -42.28 35.69 9.55
C VAL A 372 -41.56 36.18 8.34
N GLU A 373 -40.27 35.87 8.27
CA GLU A 373 -39.43 36.09 7.09
C GLU A 373 -38.80 34.77 6.66
N ASN A 374 -38.99 34.41 5.39
CA ASN A 374 -38.45 33.19 4.81
C ASN A 374 -37.17 33.54 4.05
N PHE A 375 -36.10 32.91 4.46
CA PHE A 375 -34.79 32.94 3.77
C PHE A 375 -34.54 31.60 3.10
N GLN A 376 -33.50 31.51 2.25
CA GLN A 376 -33.21 30.29 1.52
C GLN A 376 -32.87 29.11 2.46
N SER A 377 -32.25 29.38 3.60
CA SER A 377 -31.71 28.37 4.54
C SER A 377 -32.44 28.32 5.86
N SER A 378 -33.28 29.34 6.18
CA SER A 378 -33.94 29.41 7.46
C SER A 378 -35.24 30.24 7.39
N ILE A 379 -36.06 30.06 8.40
CA ILE A 379 -37.24 30.90 8.66
C ILE A 379 -36.99 31.64 9.95
N ILE A 380 -37.08 32.98 9.90
CA ILE A 380 -36.98 33.82 11.08
C ILE A 380 -38.39 34.27 11.45
N ARG A 381 -38.77 34.13 12.72
CA ARG A 381 -39.99 34.70 13.26
C ARG A 381 -39.69 35.65 14.42
N THR A 382 -40.38 36.78 14.41
CA THR A 382 -40.18 37.84 15.41
C THR A 382 -41.52 38.29 15.96
N ARG A 383 -41.62 38.56 17.28
CA ARG A 383 -42.75 39.20 17.93
C ARG A 383 -42.32 40.07 19.09
N VAL A 384 -43.18 40.98 19.54
CA VAL A 384 -43.00 41.76 20.74
C VAL A 384 -43.97 41.31 21.82
N ILE A 385 -43.49 41.22 23.03
CA ILE A 385 -44.25 40.99 24.23
C ILE A 385 -44.01 42.18 25.17
N VAL A 386 -45.07 42.84 25.58
CA VAL A 386 -45.01 43.86 26.59
C VAL A 386 -45.78 43.39 27.85
N SER A 387 -45.24 43.71 29.00
CA SER A 387 -45.90 43.48 30.26
C SER A 387 -45.65 44.67 31.23
N SER A 388 -46.42 44.81 32.24
CA SER A 388 -46.15 45.79 33.31
C SER A 388 -44.79 45.50 33.93
N GLY A 389 -43.92 46.48 34.02
CA GLY A 389 -42.52 46.39 34.53
C GLY A 389 -42.26 47.30 35.72
N GLY A 390 -43.29 48.12 36.09
CA GLY A 390 -43.18 49.08 37.19
C GLY A 390 -43.49 48.51 38.55
N ASN A 391 -43.29 49.31 39.56
CA ASN A 391 -43.74 49.09 40.94
C ASN A 391 -44.81 50.09 41.31
N SER A 392 -45.27 50.13 42.56
CA SER A 392 -46.28 51.04 43.04
C SER A 392 -45.96 52.51 42.83
N ASP A 393 -44.73 52.89 42.70
CA ASP A 393 -44.24 54.26 42.72
C ASP A 393 -43.81 54.78 41.34
N GLN A 394 -43.58 53.89 40.36
CA GLN A 394 -43.17 54.27 39.04
C GLN A 394 -43.78 53.39 37.95
N LEU A 395 -44.46 53.97 37.02
CA LEU A 395 -44.96 53.30 35.83
C LEU A 395 -43.74 52.91 34.93
N ALA A 396 -43.70 51.64 34.54
CA ALA A 396 -42.70 51.14 33.56
C ALA A 396 -43.34 50.02 32.76
N TYR A 397 -42.83 49.80 31.55
CA TYR A 397 -43.17 48.67 30.70
C TYR A 397 -41.96 47.79 30.50
N ALA A 398 -42.11 46.47 30.65
CA ALA A 398 -41.10 45.49 30.31
C ALA A 398 -41.39 44.97 28.89
N ILE A 399 -40.45 45.19 27.99
CA ILE A 399 -40.58 44.88 26.58
C ILE A 399 -39.61 43.75 26.26
N LYS A 400 -40.06 42.70 25.57
CA LYS A 400 -39.23 41.62 25.06
C LYS A 400 -39.45 41.47 23.55
N LEU A 401 -38.40 41.70 22.78
CA LEU A 401 -38.37 41.39 21.36
C LEU A 401 -37.92 39.93 21.20
N VAL A 402 -38.85 39.04 20.89
CA VAL A 402 -38.58 37.62 20.71
C VAL A 402 -38.21 37.39 19.28
N SER A 403 -37.03 36.85 19.08
CA SER A 403 -36.47 36.48 17.78
C SER A 403 -36.08 35.01 17.78
N GLN A 404 -36.59 34.23 16.82
CA GLN A 404 -36.41 32.80 16.74
C GLN A 404 -36.10 32.38 15.30
N GLU A 405 -35.27 31.35 15.15
CA GLU A 405 -34.82 30.77 13.87
C GLU A 405 -35.20 29.31 13.79
N ALA A 406 -35.65 28.85 12.61
CA ALA A 406 -35.78 27.46 12.25
C ALA A 406 -34.99 27.17 10.96
N TYR A 407 -34.09 26.23 10.99
CA TYR A 407 -33.33 25.85 9.81
C TYR A 407 -34.15 25.00 8.83
N LEU A 408 -33.94 25.23 7.53
CA LEU A 408 -34.50 24.43 6.43
C LEU A 408 -33.48 23.41 5.98
N ASP A 409 -33.73 22.13 6.22
CA ASP A 409 -32.83 21.02 5.85
C ASP A 409 -33.09 20.43 4.43
N GLY A 410 -33.97 21.10 3.68
CA GLY A 410 -34.35 20.70 2.32
C GLY A 410 -35.33 19.52 2.24
N GLN A 411 -35.61 18.83 3.34
CA GLN A 411 -36.49 17.66 3.37
C GLN A 411 -37.78 17.91 4.17
N ASN A 412 -37.76 18.83 5.13
CA ASN A 412 -38.87 19.10 6.02
C ASN A 412 -39.46 20.46 5.76
N GLN A 413 -40.78 20.53 5.54
CA GLN A 413 -41.50 21.80 5.58
C GLN A 413 -41.58 22.26 7.03
N VAL A 414 -41.10 23.48 7.27
CA VAL A 414 -41.28 24.18 8.56
C VAL A 414 -42.39 25.18 8.41
N THR A 415 -43.40 25.09 9.28
CA THR A 415 -44.48 26.09 9.36
C THR A 415 -44.31 26.93 10.63
N VAL A 416 -44.88 28.16 10.64
CA VAL A 416 -44.81 29.07 11.80
C VAL A 416 -45.37 28.45 13.08
N LYS A 417 -46.20 27.41 12.94
CA LYS A 417 -46.88 26.73 14.05
C LYS A 417 -46.05 25.59 14.66
N ASP A 418 -44.96 25.22 14.04
CA ASP A 418 -44.09 24.13 14.52
C ASP A 418 -43.12 24.67 15.59
N ASP A 419 -43.66 25.07 16.75
CA ASP A 419 -42.89 25.73 17.81
C ASP A 419 -41.64 24.95 18.23
N GLU A 420 -41.66 23.64 18.15
CA GLU A 420 -40.56 22.76 18.49
C GLU A 420 -39.35 22.83 17.51
N LYS A 421 -39.55 23.40 16.32
CA LYS A 421 -38.52 23.58 15.32
C LYS A 421 -37.79 24.92 15.40
N PHE A 422 -38.33 25.84 16.20
CA PHE A 422 -37.77 27.18 16.37
C PHE A 422 -36.93 27.27 17.64
N GLU A 423 -35.71 27.76 17.49
CA GLU A 423 -34.78 28.05 18.58
C GLU A 423 -34.60 29.58 18.76
N ASP A 424 -34.30 30.03 19.97
CA ASP A 424 -34.03 31.44 20.25
C ASP A 424 -32.79 31.90 19.45
N TRP A 425 -32.95 32.98 18.71
CA TRP A 425 -31.92 33.57 17.86
C TRP A 425 -31.35 34.83 18.50
N ALA A 426 -30.04 34.87 18.70
CA ALA A 426 -29.33 36.00 19.34
C ALA A 426 -29.10 37.18 18.38
N ARG A 427 -29.94 37.32 17.37
CA ARG A 427 -29.85 38.38 16.38
C ARG A 427 -31.26 38.98 16.16
N ILE A 428 -31.28 40.20 15.69
CA ILE A 428 -32.54 40.95 15.35
C ILE A 428 -32.47 41.33 13.88
N LEU A 429 -33.55 41.09 13.15
CA LEU A 429 -33.65 41.60 11.78
C LEU A 429 -33.52 43.13 11.80
N LYS A 430 -32.73 43.70 10.89
CA LYS A 430 -32.41 45.13 10.79
C LYS A 430 -33.65 46.04 10.84
N LYS A 431 -34.78 45.59 10.28
CA LYS A 431 -36.03 46.33 10.31
C LYS A 431 -36.59 46.56 11.71
N TYR A 432 -36.14 45.80 12.74
CA TYR A 432 -36.58 45.95 14.14
C TYR A 432 -35.53 46.57 15.05
N GLU A 433 -34.32 46.87 14.52
CA GLU A 433 -33.16 47.34 15.29
C GLU A 433 -33.50 48.60 16.15
N GLY A 434 -34.21 49.55 15.57
CA GLY A 434 -34.53 50.80 16.27
C GLY A 434 -35.77 50.76 17.20
N LEU A 435 -36.50 49.64 17.31
CA LEU A 435 -37.74 49.57 18.05
C LEU A 435 -37.57 49.90 19.53
N ILE A 436 -36.63 49.26 20.21
CA ILE A 436 -36.42 49.44 21.66
C ILE A 436 -35.96 50.87 21.97
N GLU A 437 -35.03 51.37 21.17
CA GLU A 437 -34.51 52.73 21.32
C GLU A 437 -35.61 53.80 21.14
N GLU A 438 -36.48 53.61 20.15
CA GLU A 438 -37.59 54.50 19.92
C GLU A 438 -38.59 54.50 21.09
N VAL A 439 -38.91 53.32 21.64
CA VAL A 439 -39.76 53.19 22.81
C VAL A 439 -39.14 53.91 24.01
N GLN A 440 -37.85 53.68 24.28
CA GLN A 440 -37.14 54.36 25.36
C GLN A 440 -37.17 55.89 25.19
N ALA A 441 -36.78 56.37 24.00
CA ALA A 441 -36.75 57.81 23.72
C ALA A 441 -38.12 58.50 23.89
N ARG A 442 -39.22 57.84 23.52
CA ARG A 442 -40.55 58.44 23.53
C ARG A 442 -41.27 58.31 24.86
N LEU A 443 -40.95 57.31 25.68
CA LEU A 443 -41.56 57.12 27.00
C LEU A 443 -40.78 57.79 28.12
N GLN A 444 -39.50 58.15 27.90
CA GLN A 444 -38.62 58.78 28.90
C GLN A 444 -38.51 60.29 28.71
N GLN A 445 -38.89 60.81 27.55
CA GLN A 445 -39.01 62.26 27.29
C GLN A 445 -40.29 62.85 27.95
#